data_63d687d83c4ba9362d96335dd7742813
#
_entry.id   63d687d83c4ba9362d96335dd7742813
#
_cell.length_a   1.000
_cell.length_b   1.000
_cell.length_c   1.000
_cell.angle_alpha   90.00
_cell.angle_beta   90.00
_cell.angle_gamma   90.00
#
_symmetry.space_group_name_H-M   'P 1'
#
loop_
_entity.id
_entity.type
_entity.pdbx_description
1 polymer ?
#
loop_
_entity_poly.entity_id
_entity_poly.type
_entity_poly.pdbx_seq_one_letter_code
_entity_poly.pdbx_strand_id
1 'polypeptide(L)'
;MEVQMKKRCISAYVENQIGVLAKISGLFAGKNYNLDTLTVGETEDPTMSRMTIDLTCDDLTYEQIIKQLNRSVEVIKVIDFTDMPITKKELLFIKVNSCKEADKQEIFRIAKTFDLLVVDYNRKSVLVQCVKTVSKNNDMIALFKDMFVNRIEVVRGGSVAIEALSTPDR
;
A
#
# COMPACT_ATOMS: atom_id res chain seq x y z
N MET A 1 10.36 -20.50 22.25
CA MET A 1 9.62 -19.22 22.29
C MET A 1 9.11 -18.94 20.89
N GLU A 2 7.83 -18.76 20.74
CA GLU A 2 7.21 -18.45 19.47
C GLU A 2 7.62 -17.02 19.08
N VAL A 3 8.24 -16.85 17.92
CA VAL A 3 8.68 -15.53 17.43
C VAL A 3 7.44 -14.76 17.00
N GLN A 4 7.11 -13.69 17.71
CA GLN A 4 5.92 -12.88 17.41
C GLN A 4 6.15 -12.01 16.19
N MET A 5 5.48 -12.33 15.09
CA MET A 5 5.47 -11.53 13.86
C MET A 5 4.53 -10.33 14.00
N LYS A 6 5.03 -9.13 13.68
CA LYS A 6 4.28 -7.88 13.78
C LYS A 6 4.31 -7.13 12.44
N LYS A 7 3.21 -6.47 12.12
CA LYS A 7 3.17 -5.54 10.98
C LYS A 7 3.92 -4.27 11.33
N ARG A 8 4.81 -3.86 10.45
CA ARG A 8 5.67 -2.69 10.60
C ARG A 8 5.49 -1.76 9.41
N CYS A 9 5.64 -0.46 9.65
CA CYS A 9 5.58 0.56 8.63
C CYS A 9 6.75 1.53 8.81
N ILE A 10 7.53 1.71 7.74
CA ILE A 10 8.70 2.59 7.71
C ILE A 10 8.48 3.66 6.66
N SER A 11 8.78 4.91 6.98
CA SER A 11 8.95 5.98 6.00
C SER A 11 10.42 6.32 5.90
N ALA A 12 10.99 6.23 4.70
CA ALA A 12 12.38 6.58 4.44
C ALA A 12 12.48 7.70 3.41
N TYR A 13 13.23 8.76 3.74
CA TYR A 13 13.65 9.78 2.77
C TYR A 13 14.98 9.34 2.19
N VAL A 14 15.08 9.33 0.88
CA VAL A 14 16.24 8.86 0.13
C VAL A 14 16.60 9.86 -0.98
N GLU A 15 17.83 9.85 -1.42
CA GLU A 15 18.24 10.62 -2.59
C GLU A 15 17.43 10.18 -3.82
N ASN A 16 16.97 11.15 -4.61
CA ASN A 16 16.25 10.87 -5.86
C ASN A 16 17.24 10.71 -7.02
N GLN A 17 18.03 9.64 -6.99
CA GLN A 17 19.05 9.33 -7.98
C GLN A 17 18.86 7.94 -8.61
N ILE A 18 19.43 7.77 -9.79
CA ILE A 18 19.43 6.48 -10.50
C ILE A 18 20.08 5.40 -9.64
N GLY A 19 19.38 4.28 -9.50
CA GLY A 19 19.88 3.11 -8.77
C GLY A 19 19.58 3.09 -7.27
N VAL A 20 19.13 4.17 -6.66
CA VAL A 20 18.81 4.21 -5.21
C VAL A 20 17.72 3.20 -4.86
N LEU A 21 16.63 3.15 -5.62
CA LEU A 21 15.56 2.17 -5.41
C LEU A 21 16.09 0.72 -5.49
N ALA A 22 16.97 0.44 -6.46
CA ALA A 22 17.57 -0.88 -6.60
C ALA A 22 18.48 -1.25 -5.41
N LYS A 23 19.24 -0.30 -4.89
CA LYS A 23 20.10 -0.51 -3.70
C LYS A 23 19.26 -0.80 -2.46
N ILE A 24 18.22 0.01 -2.20
CA ILE A 24 17.32 -0.19 -1.06
C ILE A 24 16.58 -1.52 -1.18
N SER A 25 16.04 -1.84 -2.35
CA SER A 25 15.37 -3.15 -2.59
C SER A 25 16.36 -4.31 -2.42
N GLY A 26 17.59 -4.16 -2.89
CA GLY A 26 18.66 -5.15 -2.74
C GLY A 26 19.06 -5.42 -1.29
N LEU A 27 18.96 -4.42 -0.42
CA LEU A 27 19.19 -4.56 1.02
C LEU A 27 18.19 -5.58 1.64
N PHE A 28 16.93 -5.50 1.28
CA PHE A 28 15.92 -6.43 1.74
C PHE A 28 16.10 -7.83 1.11
N ALA A 29 16.32 -7.88 -0.20
CA ALA A 29 16.49 -9.13 -0.93
C ALA A 29 17.73 -9.93 -0.42
N GLY A 30 18.83 -9.24 -0.16
CA GLY A 30 20.07 -9.87 0.31
C GLY A 30 19.98 -10.52 1.70
N LYS A 31 18.93 -10.23 2.46
CA LYS A 31 18.66 -10.77 3.80
C LYS A 31 17.43 -11.67 3.87
N ASN A 32 16.81 -11.97 2.72
CA ASN A 32 15.53 -12.69 2.65
C ASN A 32 14.39 -12.03 3.45
N TYR A 33 14.42 -10.71 3.59
CA TYR A 33 13.31 -9.97 4.18
C TYR A 33 12.21 -9.81 3.14
N ASN A 34 11.01 -10.28 3.45
CA ASN A 34 9.86 -10.10 2.60
C ASN A 34 9.20 -8.75 2.86
N LEU A 35 8.99 -7.97 1.80
CA LEU A 35 8.22 -6.73 1.86
C LEU A 35 6.77 -7.01 1.50
N ASP A 36 5.85 -6.52 2.32
CA ASP A 36 4.41 -6.59 2.01
C ASP A 36 4.06 -5.57 0.93
N THR A 37 4.53 -4.32 1.08
CA THR A 37 4.42 -3.27 0.06
C THR A 37 5.63 -2.33 0.08
N LEU A 38 5.94 -1.78 -1.07
CA LEU A 38 6.94 -0.72 -1.24
C LEU A 38 6.40 0.31 -2.22
N THR A 39 6.25 1.54 -1.77
CA THR A 39 5.92 2.68 -2.62
C THR A 39 7.02 3.71 -2.56
N VAL A 40 7.24 4.42 -3.66
CA VAL A 40 8.21 5.50 -3.75
C VAL A 40 7.65 6.62 -4.62
N GLY A 41 7.91 7.86 -4.21
CA GLY A 41 7.53 9.05 -4.96
C GLY A 41 8.48 10.20 -4.65
N GLU A 42 8.63 11.10 -5.59
CA GLU A 42 9.33 12.35 -5.40
C GLU A 42 8.63 13.20 -4.33
N THR A 43 9.40 13.94 -3.55
CA THR A 43 8.88 14.87 -2.54
C THR A 43 8.72 16.28 -3.13
N GLU A 44 8.40 17.27 -2.29
CA GLU A 44 8.44 18.70 -2.64
C GLU A 44 9.85 19.20 -3.03
N ASP A 45 10.87 18.45 -2.64
CA ASP A 45 12.24 18.64 -3.09
C ASP A 45 12.55 17.57 -4.15
N PRO A 46 12.77 17.96 -5.43
CA PRO A 46 13.01 17.01 -6.51
C PRO A 46 14.32 16.22 -6.36
N THR A 47 15.21 16.61 -5.45
CA THR A 47 16.42 15.85 -5.13
C THR A 47 16.17 14.69 -4.17
N MET A 48 14.97 14.62 -3.58
CA MET A 48 14.59 13.63 -2.59
C MET A 48 13.36 12.82 -3.01
N SER A 49 13.37 11.54 -2.73
CA SER A 49 12.21 10.66 -2.81
C SER A 49 11.82 10.16 -1.43
N ARG A 50 10.55 9.89 -1.23
CA ARG A 50 10.01 9.29 -0.02
C ARG A 50 9.50 7.90 -0.32
N MET A 51 9.93 6.93 0.46
CA MET A 51 9.48 5.55 0.43
C MET A 51 8.55 5.27 1.59
N THR A 52 7.48 4.52 1.35
CA THR A 52 6.69 3.87 2.40
C THR A 52 6.87 2.36 2.25
N ILE A 53 7.37 1.73 3.31
CA ILE A 53 7.75 0.32 3.33
C ILE A 53 6.90 -0.38 4.39
N ASP A 54 6.08 -1.34 3.98
CA ASP A 54 5.35 -2.22 4.88
C ASP A 54 5.97 -3.61 4.86
N LEU A 55 6.11 -4.17 6.02
CA LEU A 55 6.64 -5.52 6.19
C LEU A 55 6.09 -6.18 7.46
N THR A 56 6.14 -7.51 7.48
CA THR A 56 5.77 -8.32 8.63
C THR A 56 6.99 -9.09 9.11
N CYS A 57 7.48 -8.76 10.30
CA CYS A 57 8.67 -9.39 10.87
C CYS A 57 8.65 -9.35 12.40
N ASP A 58 9.61 -10.05 13.01
CA ASP A 58 9.89 -9.99 14.44
C ASP A 58 10.68 -8.72 14.82
N ASP A 59 10.77 -8.45 16.13
CA ASP A 59 11.40 -7.24 16.66
C ASP A 59 12.90 -7.18 16.36
N LEU A 60 13.61 -8.32 16.39
CA LEU A 60 15.04 -8.38 16.14
C LEU A 60 15.35 -8.09 14.66
N THR A 61 14.62 -8.73 13.77
CA THR A 61 14.70 -8.49 12.32
C THR A 61 14.41 -7.04 11.99
N TYR A 62 13.38 -6.47 12.62
CA TYR A 62 13.00 -5.07 12.43
C TYR A 62 14.12 -4.10 12.83
N GLU A 63 14.72 -4.31 14.01
CA GLU A 63 15.84 -3.49 14.48
C GLU A 63 17.03 -3.54 13.51
N GLN A 64 17.32 -4.73 12.96
CA GLN A 64 18.37 -4.88 11.96
C GLN A 64 18.07 -4.11 10.66
N ILE A 65 16.82 -4.13 10.21
CA ILE A 65 16.39 -3.38 9.02
C ILE A 65 16.58 -1.87 9.24
N ILE A 66 16.10 -1.33 10.36
CA ILE A 66 16.26 0.09 10.70
C ILE A 66 17.76 0.48 10.76
N LYS A 67 18.60 -0.34 11.40
CA LYS A 67 20.05 -0.11 11.45
C LYS A 67 20.69 -0.10 10.07
N GLN A 68 20.27 -1.00 9.18
CA GLN A 68 20.82 -1.08 7.83
C GLN A 68 20.37 0.09 6.96
N LEU A 69 19.12 0.48 7.04
CA LEU A 69 18.61 1.67 6.34
C LEU A 69 19.39 2.93 6.76
N ASN A 70 19.58 3.13 8.07
CA ASN A 70 20.34 4.28 8.59
C ASN A 70 21.83 4.28 8.24
N ARG A 71 22.40 3.15 7.84
CA ARG A 71 23.80 3.04 7.37
C ARG A 71 23.95 3.27 5.87
N SER A 72 22.88 3.22 5.11
CA SER A 72 22.93 3.45 3.67
C SER A 72 23.17 4.94 3.38
N VAL A 73 24.15 5.23 2.56
CA VAL A 73 24.57 6.59 2.21
C VAL A 73 23.43 7.36 1.52
N GLU A 74 22.63 6.65 0.74
CA GLU A 74 21.51 7.19 -0.02
C GLU A 74 20.28 7.49 0.85
N VAL A 75 20.26 7.04 2.11
CA VAL A 75 19.15 7.23 3.05
C VAL A 75 19.40 8.47 3.88
N ILE A 76 18.59 9.49 3.69
CA ILE A 76 18.67 10.79 4.38
C ILE A 76 18.07 10.71 5.77
N LYS A 77 16.90 10.05 5.88
CA LYS A 77 16.15 9.94 7.14
C LYS A 77 15.24 8.70 7.13
N VAL A 78 15.19 8.01 8.26
CA VAL A 78 14.23 6.93 8.50
C VAL A 78 13.29 7.33 9.62
N ILE A 79 11.99 7.11 9.42
CA ILE A 79 10.95 7.34 10.42
C ILE A 79 10.22 6.02 10.62
N ASP A 80 10.21 5.55 11.86
CA ASP A 80 9.42 4.39 12.27
C ASP A 80 7.98 4.81 12.54
N PHE A 81 7.06 4.30 11.75
CA PHE A 81 5.64 4.58 11.87
C PHE A 81 4.86 3.50 12.64
N THR A 82 5.55 2.49 13.18
CA THR A 82 4.91 1.33 13.78
C THR A 82 3.97 1.71 14.94
N ASP A 83 4.44 2.57 15.83
CA ASP A 83 3.71 2.98 17.04
C ASP A 83 3.26 4.45 17.00
N MET A 84 3.39 5.10 15.85
CA MET A 84 2.97 6.49 15.67
C MET A 84 1.56 6.60 15.10
N PRO A 85 0.80 7.65 15.48
CA PRO A 85 -0.44 7.96 14.79
C PRO A 85 -0.14 8.40 13.36
N ILE A 86 -0.68 7.69 12.38
CA ILE A 86 -0.46 7.94 10.97
C ILE A 86 -1.77 7.97 10.18
N THR A 87 -1.78 8.77 9.11
CA THR A 87 -2.75 8.65 8.03
C THR A 87 -2.15 7.78 6.95
N LYS A 88 -2.79 6.63 6.69
CA LYS A 88 -2.32 5.63 5.72
C LYS A 88 -3.43 5.23 4.77
N LYS A 89 -3.16 5.30 3.48
CA LYS A 89 -4.10 4.95 2.40
C LYS A 89 -3.39 4.16 1.30
N GLU A 90 -4.18 3.36 0.62
CA GLU A 90 -3.77 2.62 -0.57
C GLU A 90 -4.78 2.87 -1.69
N LEU A 91 -4.29 3.15 -2.89
CA LEU A 91 -5.08 3.15 -4.11
C LEU A 91 -5.28 1.71 -4.59
N LEU A 92 -6.52 1.36 -4.88
CA LEU A 92 -6.92 0.08 -5.43
C LEU A 92 -7.84 0.31 -6.63
N PHE A 93 -7.55 -0.35 -7.76
CA PHE A 93 -8.49 -0.48 -8.88
C PHE A 93 -9.04 -1.90 -8.93
N ILE A 94 -10.36 -2.01 -9.09
CA ILE A 94 -11.06 -3.27 -9.37
C ILE A 94 -11.81 -3.10 -10.69
N LYS A 95 -11.46 -3.91 -11.68
CA LYS A 95 -12.16 -3.99 -12.96
C LYS A 95 -12.98 -5.26 -12.99
N VAL A 96 -14.26 -5.13 -13.27
CA VAL A 96 -15.17 -6.26 -13.47
C VAL A 96 -15.44 -6.39 -14.95
N ASN A 97 -15.16 -7.58 -15.49
CA ASN A 97 -15.34 -7.90 -16.91
C ASN A 97 -16.62 -8.70 -17.14
N SER A 98 -17.08 -8.75 -18.41
CA SER A 98 -18.25 -9.52 -18.83
C SER A 98 -19.53 -9.18 -18.06
N CYS A 99 -19.71 -7.89 -17.74
CA CYS A 99 -20.86 -7.40 -16.99
C CYS A 99 -22.14 -7.47 -17.84
N LYS A 100 -23.19 -8.03 -17.25
CA LYS A 100 -24.58 -7.83 -17.70
C LYS A 100 -25.13 -6.54 -17.08
N GLU A 101 -26.30 -6.10 -17.49
CA GLU A 101 -26.91 -4.88 -16.95
C GLU A 101 -27.19 -4.97 -15.44
N ALA A 102 -27.64 -6.14 -14.97
CA ALA A 102 -27.82 -6.39 -13.55
C ALA A 102 -26.53 -6.30 -12.75
N ASP A 103 -25.39 -6.78 -13.31
CA ASP A 103 -24.06 -6.67 -12.67
C ASP A 103 -23.66 -5.20 -12.50
N LYS A 104 -23.91 -4.37 -13.51
CA LYS A 104 -23.58 -2.94 -13.45
C LYS A 104 -24.39 -2.22 -12.38
N GLN A 105 -25.69 -2.48 -12.33
CA GLN A 105 -26.58 -1.90 -11.30
C GLN A 105 -26.08 -2.28 -9.89
N GLU A 106 -25.67 -3.53 -9.71
CA GLU A 106 -25.12 -3.99 -8.44
C GLU A 106 -23.79 -3.31 -8.12
N ILE A 107 -22.87 -3.19 -9.08
CA ILE A 107 -21.60 -2.49 -8.89
C ILE A 107 -21.83 -1.02 -8.52
N PHE A 108 -22.76 -0.32 -9.18
CA PHE A 108 -23.09 1.05 -8.85
C PHE A 108 -23.69 1.18 -7.44
N ARG A 109 -24.53 0.20 -7.00
CA ARG A 109 -25.07 0.15 -5.66
C ARG A 109 -23.97 -0.04 -4.61
N ILE A 110 -23.04 -0.98 -4.85
CA ILE A 110 -21.87 -1.21 -3.99
C ILE A 110 -21.01 0.05 -3.92
N ALA A 111 -20.71 0.66 -5.05
CA ALA A 111 -19.89 1.87 -5.13
C ALA A 111 -20.51 2.99 -4.28
N LYS A 112 -21.82 3.21 -4.38
CA LYS A 112 -22.52 4.20 -3.56
C LYS A 112 -22.52 3.85 -2.07
N THR A 113 -22.73 2.58 -1.72
CA THR A 113 -22.81 2.11 -0.33
C THR A 113 -21.47 2.21 0.40
N PHE A 114 -20.39 1.86 -0.28
CA PHE A 114 -19.04 1.80 0.30
C PHE A 114 -18.17 3.01 -0.04
N ASP A 115 -18.76 4.06 -0.63
CA ASP A 115 -18.04 5.26 -1.04
C ASP A 115 -16.83 4.92 -1.93
N LEU A 116 -17.13 4.25 -3.04
CA LEU A 116 -16.17 3.92 -4.09
C LEU A 116 -16.46 4.79 -5.30
N LEU A 117 -15.44 5.09 -6.09
CA LEU A 117 -15.58 5.86 -7.32
C LEU A 117 -15.65 4.92 -8.52
N VAL A 118 -16.72 5.01 -9.30
CA VAL A 118 -16.73 4.42 -10.64
C VAL A 118 -15.97 5.34 -11.58
N VAL A 119 -14.77 4.92 -11.99
CA VAL A 119 -13.84 5.74 -12.80
C VAL A 119 -14.19 5.68 -14.27
N ASP A 120 -14.58 4.48 -14.72
CA ASP A 120 -14.91 4.24 -16.14
C ASP A 120 -15.84 3.04 -16.26
N TYR A 121 -16.65 3.00 -17.32
CA TYR A 121 -17.46 1.84 -17.65
C TYR A 121 -17.80 1.81 -19.15
N ASN A 122 -18.05 0.61 -19.66
CA ASN A 122 -18.53 0.38 -20.99
C ASN A 122 -19.64 -0.70 -21.00
N ARG A 123 -20.02 -1.16 -22.22
CA ARG A 123 -21.09 -2.18 -22.35
C ARG A 123 -20.80 -3.48 -21.58
N LYS A 124 -19.51 -3.85 -21.39
CA LYS A 124 -19.11 -5.15 -20.87
C LYS A 124 -18.29 -5.08 -19.57
N SER A 125 -17.83 -3.91 -19.18
CA SER A 125 -16.91 -3.78 -18.04
C SER A 125 -17.18 -2.52 -17.23
N VAL A 126 -16.83 -2.58 -15.93
CA VAL A 126 -16.86 -1.44 -14.99
C VAL A 126 -15.53 -1.39 -14.26
N LEU A 127 -14.96 -0.20 -14.15
CA LEU A 127 -13.74 0.08 -13.39
C LEU A 127 -14.08 0.89 -12.14
N VAL A 128 -13.73 0.35 -10.99
CA VAL A 128 -13.97 0.96 -9.67
C VAL A 128 -12.65 1.32 -9.02
N GLN A 129 -12.58 2.50 -8.41
CA GLN A 129 -11.45 2.98 -7.62
C GLN A 129 -11.82 2.95 -6.13
N CYS A 130 -10.89 2.44 -5.31
CA CYS A 130 -10.96 2.51 -3.85
C CYS A 130 -9.71 3.23 -3.33
N VAL A 131 -9.89 4.19 -2.41
CA VAL A 131 -8.79 4.84 -1.69
C VAL A 131 -9.05 4.69 -0.20
N LYS A 132 -8.63 3.57 0.37
CA LYS A 132 -8.93 3.18 1.75
C LYS A 132 -7.70 2.59 2.44
N THR A 133 -7.85 2.15 3.67
CA THR A 133 -6.81 1.36 4.34
C THR A 133 -6.67 -0.01 3.66
N VAL A 134 -5.51 -0.66 3.80
CA VAL A 134 -5.24 -1.99 3.25
C VAL A 134 -6.32 -3.01 3.67
N SER A 135 -6.73 -2.98 4.95
CA SER A 135 -7.78 -3.88 5.45
C SER A 135 -9.10 -3.67 4.72
N LYS A 136 -9.58 -2.42 4.62
CA LYS A 136 -10.82 -2.10 3.91
C LYS A 136 -10.73 -2.41 2.41
N ASN A 137 -9.58 -2.23 1.79
CA ASN A 137 -9.36 -2.63 0.40
C ASN A 137 -9.42 -4.15 0.23
N ASN A 138 -8.88 -4.92 1.19
CA ASN A 138 -8.99 -6.38 1.19
C ASN A 138 -10.46 -6.83 1.30
N ASP A 139 -11.26 -6.18 2.14
CA ASP A 139 -12.69 -6.47 2.27
C ASP A 139 -13.42 -6.21 0.95
N MET A 140 -13.07 -5.12 0.25
CA MET A 140 -13.64 -4.83 -1.08
C MET A 140 -13.23 -5.86 -2.12
N ILE A 141 -11.97 -6.27 -2.14
CA ILE A 141 -11.51 -7.34 -3.04
C ILE A 141 -12.27 -8.64 -2.77
N ALA A 142 -12.43 -9.03 -1.50
CA ALA A 142 -13.16 -10.22 -1.12
C ALA A 142 -14.63 -10.16 -1.58
N LEU A 143 -15.31 -9.04 -1.35
CA LEU A 143 -16.70 -8.81 -1.78
C LEU A 143 -16.84 -8.95 -3.31
N PHE A 144 -16.00 -8.25 -4.08
CA PHE A 144 -16.06 -8.30 -5.55
C PHE A 144 -15.68 -9.69 -6.09
N LYS A 145 -14.73 -10.38 -5.46
CA LYS A 145 -14.32 -11.73 -5.84
C LYS A 145 -15.45 -12.75 -5.63
N ASP A 146 -16.20 -12.62 -4.54
CA ASP A 146 -17.35 -13.49 -4.23
C ASP A 146 -18.51 -13.26 -5.20
N MET A 147 -18.82 -12.00 -5.48
CA MET A 147 -19.96 -11.64 -6.34
C MET A 147 -19.67 -11.84 -7.84
N PHE A 148 -18.44 -11.63 -8.29
CA PHE A 148 -18.05 -11.66 -9.71
C PHE A 148 -16.95 -12.69 -9.96
N VAL A 149 -17.23 -13.94 -9.62
CA VAL A 149 -16.29 -15.07 -9.68
C VAL A 149 -15.58 -15.13 -11.05
N ASN A 150 -14.24 -15.16 -11.03
CA ASN A 150 -13.37 -15.23 -12.21
C ASN A 150 -13.55 -14.11 -13.24
N ARG A 151 -14.19 -12.99 -12.86
CA ARG A 151 -14.43 -11.85 -13.75
C ARG A 151 -13.76 -10.56 -13.29
N ILE A 152 -12.99 -10.59 -12.20
CA ILE A 152 -12.33 -9.41 -11.66
C ILE A 152 -10.85 -9.38 -12.02
N GLU A 153 -10.35 -8.16 -12.23
CA GLU A 153 -8.93 -7.84 -12.34
C GLU A 153 -8.62 -6.76 -11.28
N VAL A 154 -7.55 -6.96 -10.52
CA VAL A 154 -7.20 -6.10 -9.38
C VAL A 154 -5.82 -5.52 -9.59
N VAL A 155 -5.69 -4.20 -9.41
CA VAL A 155 -4.40 -3.51 -9.38
C VAL A 155 -4.29 -2.72 -8.07
N ARG A 156 -3.21 -2.94 -7.34
CA ARG A 156 -2.91 -2.26 -6.07
C ARG A 156 -1.70 -1.35 -6.23
N GLY A 157 -1.82 -0.13 -5.71
CA GLY A 157 -0.74 0.85 -5.75
C GLY A 157 0.27 0.73 -4.61
N GLY A 158 -0.06 -0.08 -3.58
CA GLY A 158 0.67 -0.07 -2.32
C GLY A 158 0.28 1.11 -1.42
N SER A 159 0.73 1.06 -0.16
CA SER A 159 0.37 2.07 0.83
C SER A 159 1.26 3.30 0.76
N VAL A 160 0.66 4.47 0.96
CA VAL A 160 1.36 5.69 1.33
C VAL A 160 0.94 6.11 2.74
N ALA A 161 1.89 6.60 3.53
CA ALA A 161 1.66 6.97 4.91
C ALA A 161 2.35 8.29 5.26
N ILE A 162 1.68 9.06 6.12
CA ILE A 162 2.21 10.29 6.69
C ILE A 162 1.78 10.39 8.16
N GLU A 163 2.56 11.08 8.97
CA GLU A 163 2.20 11.39 10.35
C GLU A 163 0.83 12.10 10.43
N ALA A 164 -0.03 11.66 11.35
CA ALA A 164 -1.33 12.28 11.55
C ALA A 164 -1.18 13.61 12.29
N LEU A 165 -1.96 14.61 11.89
CA LEU A 165 -1.96 15.94 12.55
C LEU A 165 -2.70 15.91 13.89
N SER A 166 -3.58 14.97 14.07
CA SER A 166 -4.35 14.75 15.30
C SER A 166 -4.43 13.27 15.61
N THR A 167 -4.53 12.93 16.88
CA THR A 167 -4.84 11.56 17.27
C THR A 167 -6.20 11.19 16.69
N PRO A 168 -6.33 10.11 15.90
CA PRO A 168 -7.65 9.69 15.42
C PRO A 168 -8.55 9.46 16.65
N ASP A 169 -9.72 10.08 16.65
CA ASP A 169 -10.75 9.74 17.64
C ASP A 169 -10.99 8.23 17.57
N ARG A 170 -10.87 7.58 18.72
CA ARG A 170 -11.04 6.12 18.89
C ARG A 170 -12.49 5.74 18.78
#